data_e4ea82cefc7a42dfd9f6e838849fe27e
#
_entry.id   e4ea82cefc7a42dfd9f6e838849fe27e
#
_cell.length_a   1.000
_cell.length_b   1.000
_cell.length_c   1.000
_cell.angle_alpha   90.00
_cell.angle_beta   90.00
_cell.angle_gamma   90.00
#
_symmetry.space_group_name_H-M   'P 1'
#
loop_
_entity.id
_entity.type
_entity.pdbx_description
1 polymer ?
#
loop_
_entity_poly.entity_id
_entity_poly.type
_entity_poly.pdbx_seq_one_letter_code
_entity_poly.pdbx_strand_id
1 'polypeptide(L)'
;MNTIDPTSTLADRRNVVDRYKGLSHQAIVADLDEHGSALHIAIDNVVRDFNMGTIVRSANAFGVRHVHIIGRRQWNKRGAMMTDTYLHVHYHQTVEDFLQAITGRPLIAVDNVAGSQPLHLVALPRSAVLLFGAEGPGIRPELLERATGIVAIEQFGSTRSLNVGVAAGIAMYAWVQQHRLYLDRE
;
A
#
# COMPACT_ATOMS: atom_id res chain seq x y z
N MET A 1 -23.25 -6.76 -22.42
CA MET A 1 -23.58 -7.81 -21.43
C MET A 1 -22.66 -8.99 -21.67
N ASN A 2 -21.55 -9.09 -20.89
CA ASN A 2 -20.67 -10.26 -20.99
C ASN A 2 -21.31 -11.38 -20.17
N THR A 3 -21.89 -12.36 -20.83
CA THR A 3 -22.37 -13.58 -20.19
C THR A 3 -21.18 -14.36 -19.63
N ILE A 4 -21.08 -14.41 -18.31
CA ILE A 4 -20.09 -15.23 -17.60
C ILE A 4 -20.52 -16.70 -17.78
N ASP A 5 -19.65 -17.53 -18.38
CA ASP A 5 -19.85 -18.98 -18.44
C ASP A 5 -19.68 -19.55 -17.01
N PRO A 6 -20.76 -20.11 -16.41
CA PRO A 6 -20.70 -20.63 -15.03
C PRO A 6 -19.71 -21.79 -14.87
N THR A 7 -19.34 -22.49 -15.93
CA THR A 7 -18.36 -23.59 -15.88
C THR A 7 -16.91 -23.06 -15.80
N SER A 8 -16.65 -21.86 -16.26
CA SER A 8 -15.35 -21.19 -16.24
C SER A 8 -15.00 -20.68 -14.83
N THR A 9 -16.00 -20.31 -13.99
CA THR A 9 -15.79 -19.78 -12.66
C THR A 9 -15.30 -20.83 -11.66
N LEU A 10 -15.74 -22.07 -11.74
CA LEU A 10 -15.31 -23.17 -10.87
C LEU A 10 -13.87 -23.63 -11.13
N ALA A 11 -13.34 -23.41 -12.33
CA ALA A 11 -11.97 -23.75 -12.71
C ALA A 11 -10.96 -22.62 -12.43
N ASP A 12 -11.41 -21.39 -12.14
CA ASP A 12 -10.54 -20.25 -11.91
C ASP A 12 -9.92 -20.28 -10.51
N ARG A 13 -8.62 -20.66 -10.44
CA ARG A 13 -7.83 -20.79 -9.20
C ARG A 13 -7.13 -19.49 -8.78
N ARG A 14 -7.33 -18.37 -9.50
CA ARG A 14 -6.72 -17.09 -9.13
C ARG A 14 -7.25 -16.62 -7.78
N ASN A 15 -6.38 -15.93 -7.02
CA ASN A 15 -6.75 -15.32 -5.74
C ASN A 15 -7.47 -13.98 -5.98
N VAL A 16 -8.68 -14.07 -6.54
CA VAL A 16 -9.55 -12.92 -6.80
C VAL A 16 -10.93 -13.17 -6.19
N VAL A 17 -11.65 -12.09 -5.86
CA VAL A 17 -13.03 -12.17 -5.38
C VAL A 17 -13.95 -12.76 -6.46
N ASP A 18 -15.10 -13.33 -6.07
CA ASP A 18 -15.96 -14.09 -6.98
C ASP A 18 -16.44 -13.30 -8.19
N ARG A 19 -16.72 -11.99 -8.03
CA ARG A 19 -17.11 -11.12 -9.15
C ARG A 19 -16.06 -11.01 -10.27
N TYR A 20 -14.81 -11.36 -9.98
CA TYR A 20 -13.71 -11.33 -10.96
C TYR A 20 -13.38 -12.70 -11.54
N LYS A 21 -13.99 -13.77 -11.03
CA LYS A 21 -13.82 -15.11 -11.57
C LYS A 21 -14.30 -15.15 -13.04
N GLY A 22 -13.49 -15.75 -13.90
CA GLY A 22 -13.75 -15.85 -15.33
C GLY A 22 -13.48 -14.58 -16.15
N LEU A 23 -13.22 -13.42 -15.50
CA LEU A 23 -12.86 -12.20 -16.23
C LEU A 23 -11.40 -12.24 -16.72
N SER A 24 -11.11 -11.54 -17.81
CA SER A 24 -9.73 -11.35 -18.25
C SER A 24 -8.96 -10.48 -17.25
N HIS A 25 -7.63 -10.63 -17.22
CA HIS A 25 -6.76 -9.79 -16.39
C HIS A 25 -6.96 -8.29 -16.68
N GLN A 26 -7.06 -7.91 -17.96
CA GLN A 26 -7.27 -6.53 -18.36
C GLN A 26 -8.63 -5.96 -17.88
N ALA A 27 -9.70 -6.76 -17.93
CA ALA A 27 -11.01 -6.35 -17.44
C ALA A 27 -10.99 -6.11 -15.91
N ILE A 28 -10.28 -6.96 -15.17
CA ILE A 28 -10.13 -6.78 -13.73
C ILE A 28 -9.34 -5.50 -13.41
N VAL A 29 -8.22 -5.25 -14.10
CA VAL A 29 -7.41 -4.05 -13.89
C VAL A 29 -8.23 -2.80 -14.21
N ALA A 30 -8.99 -2.78 -15.31
CA ALA A 30 -9.82 -1.64 -15.70
C ALA A 30 -10.90 -1.33 -14.64
N ASP A 31 -11.60 -2.34 -14.12
CA ASP A 31 -12.60 -2.16 -13.06
C ASP A 31 -11.96 -1.65 -11.77
N LEU A 32 -10.79 -2.19 -11.42
CA LEU A 32 -10.03 -1.71 -10.25
C LEU A 32 -9.53 -0.27 -10.41
N ASP A 33 -9.18 0.17 -11.62
CA ASP A 33 -8.75 1.55 -11.89
C ASP A 33 -9.92 2.52 -11.78
N GLU A 34 -11.11 2.13 -12.23
CA GLU A 34 -12.32 2.94 -12.13
C GLU A 34 -12.77 3.14 -10.67
N HIS A 35 -12.66 2.09 -9.83
CA HIS A 35 -13.15 2.10 -8.44
C HIS A 35 -12.04 2.22 -7.38
N GLY A 36 -10.81 2.41 -7.80
CA GLY A 36 -9.64 2.44 -6.94
C GLY A 36 -9.58 3.64 -5.99
N SER A 37 -8.71 3.56 -5.01
CA SER A 37 -8.48 4.66 -4.07
C SER A 37 -7.47 5.67 -4.61
N ALA A 38 -7.59 6.93 -4.13
CA ALA A 38 -6.59 7.95 -4.38
C ALA A 38 -5.31 7.76 -3.53
N LEU A 39 -5.32 6.82 -2.58
CA LEU A 39 -4.18 6.46 -1.75
C LEU A 39 -3.10 5.79 -2.59
N HIS A 40 -1.86 6.22 -2.41
CA HIS A 40 -0.67 5.52 -2.91
C HIS A 40 0.13 4.94 -1.74
N ILE A 41 0.91 3.90 -2.03
CA ILE A 41 1.85 3.30 -1.08
C ILE A 41 3.26 3.43 -1.62
N ALA A 42 4.21 3.75 -0.75
CA ALA A 42 5.63 3.78 -1.07
C ALA A 42 6.40 2.89 -0.09
N ILE A 43 7.41 2.18 -0.59
CA ILE A 43 8.25 1.28 0.20
C ILE A 43 9.70 1.63 -0.07
N ASP A 44 10.42 2.00 0.98
CA ASP A 44 11.86 2.25 0.94
C ASP A 44 12.61 0.91 0.98
N ASN A 45 12.91 0.36 -0.20
CA ASN A 45 13.47 -0.99 -0.37
C ASN A 45 14.99 -0.97 -0.40
N VAL A 46 15.64 -0.63 0.72
CA VAL A 46 17.11 -0.60 0.83
C VAL A 46 17.71 -1.96 1.15
N VAL A 47 16.98 -2.84 1.82
CA VAL A 47 17.35 -4.24 2.09
C VAL A 47 16.30 -5.17 1.51
N ARG A 48 16.68 -6.44 1.25
CA ARG A 48 15.74 -7.43 0.76
C ARG A 48 14.76 -7.78 1.88
N ASP A 49 13.52 -7.33 1.74
CA ASP A 49 12.49 -7.51 2.75
C ASP A 49 11.45 -8.55 2.30
N PHE A 50 11.12 -9.49 3.19
CA PHE A 50 10.06 -10.48 2.97
C PHE A 50 8.66 -9.87 3.10
N ASN A 51 8.54 -8.72 3.77
CA ASN A 51 7.26 -8.07 4.08
C ASN A 51 6.67 -7.30 2.90
N MET A 52 7.48 -6.98 1.88
CA MET A 52 6.99 -6.24 0.71
C MET A 52 5.80 -6.94 0.03
N GLY A 53 5.85 -8.26 -0.11
CA GLY A 53 4.74 -9.02 -0.65
C GLY A 53 3.46 -8.89 0.18
N THR A 54 3.59 -8.85 1.50
CA THR A 54 2.46 -8.63 2.43
C THR A 54 1.88 -7.23 2.27
N ILE A 55 2.73 -6.20 2.17
CA ILE A 55 2.30 -4.81 1.95
C ILE A 55 1.56 -4.69 0.62
N VAL A 56 2.12 -5.23 -0.46
CA VAL A 56 1.52 -5.21 -1.80
C VAL A 56 0.16 -5.91 -1.82
N ARG A 57 0.05 -7.07 -1.16
CA ARG A 57 -1.21 -7.79 -1.04
C ARG A 57 -2.26 -7.00 -0.27
N SER A 58 -1.88 -6.38 0.84
CA SER A 58 -2.76 -5.53 1.64
C SER A 58 -3.19 -4.29 0.85
N ALA A 59 -2.28 -3.66 0.09
CA ALA A 59 -2.59 -2.54 -0.79
C ALA A 59 -3.67 -2.90 -1.82
N ASN A 60 -3.54 -4.06 -2.47
CA ASN A 60 -4.56 -4.55 -3.40
C ASN A 60 -5.91 -4.79 -2.68
N ALA A 61 -5.90 -5.39 -1.48
CA ALA A 61 -7.11 -5.66 -0.71
C ALA A 61 -7.86 -4.38 -0.30
N PHE A 62 -7.14 -3.29 -0.04
CA PHE A 62 -7.71 -1.98 0.32
C PHE A 62 -7.99 -1.07 -0.88
N GLY A 63 -7.87 -1.59 -2.10
CA GLY A 63 -8.19 -0.86 -3.34
C GLY A 63 -7.16 0.20 -3.71
N VAL A 64 -5.96 0.15 -3.17
CA VAL A 64 -4.82 0.96 -3.64
C VAL A 64 -4.47 0.54 -5.06
N ARG A 65 -4.19 1.54 -5.93
CA ARG A 65 -3.82 1.26 -7.32
C ARG A 65 -2.33 1.39 -7.59
N HIS A 66 -1.64 2.29 -6.87
CA HIS A 66 -0.25 2.64 -7.13
C HIS A 66 0.65 2.27 -5.95
N VAL A 67 1.67 1.47 -6.24
CA VAL A 67 2.73 1.10 -5.29
C VAL A 67 4.07 1.55 -5.84
N HIS A 68 4.78 2.38 -5.08
CA HIS A 68 6.10 2.90 -5.41
C HIS A 68 7.16 2.12 -4.64
N ILE A 69 8.17 1.63 -5.33
CA ILE A 69 9.32 0.92 -4.75
C ILE A 69 10.56 1.77 -5.00
N ILE A 70 11.20 2.22 -3.90
CA ILE A 70 12.34 3.12 -3.93
C ILE A 70 13.61 2.32 -3.64
N GLY A 71 14.61 2.45 -4.49
CA GLY A 71 15.89 1.76 -4.37
C GLY A 71 15.91 0.42 -5.12
N ARG A 72 16.05 -0.71 -4.43
CA ARG A 72 16.21 -2.01 -5.09
C ARG A 72 14.93 -2.46 -5.78
N ARG A 73 15.02 -2.76 -7.08
CA ARG A 73 13.89 -3.26 -7.87
C ARG A 73 13.47 -4.69 -7.50
N GLN A 74 14.42 -5.49 -7.02
CA GLN A 74 14.14 -6.90 -6.69
C GLN A 74 13.58 -7.04 -5.28
N TRP A 75 12.46 -7.74 -5.14
CA TRP A 75 11.81 -8.05 -3.88
C TRP A 75 11.16 -9.44 -3.92
N ASN A 76 10.83 -9.99 -2.77
CA ASN A 76 10.21 -11.29 -2.66
C ASN A 76 8.69 -11.18 -2.90
N LYS A 77 8.22 -11.68 -4.04
CA LYS A 77 6.82 -11.64 -4.44
C LYS A 77 5.93 -12.73 -3.82
N ARG A 78 6.49 -13.71 -3.09
CA ARG A 78 5.70 -14.83 -2.55
C ARG A 78 4.55 -14.37 -1.66
N GLY A 79 4.77 -13.38 -0.78
CA GLY A 79 3.73 -12.80 0.08
C GLY A 79 2.63 -12.07 -0.68
N ALA A 80 2.91 -11.58 -1.88
CA ALA A 80 1.92 -10.90 -2.72
C ALA A 80 0.86 -11.84 -3.29
N MET A 81 1.11 -13.15 -3.34
CA MET A 81 0.16 -14.14 -3.89
C MET A 81 -0.39 -13.73 -5.26
N MET A 82 0.49 -13.21 -6.14
CA MET A 82 0.21 -12.69 -7.48
C MET A 82 -0.69 -11.44 -7.54
N THR A 83 -1.04 -10.81 -6.42
CA THR A 83 -1.87 -9.59 -6.42
C THR A 83 -1.13 -8.38 -6.97
N ASP A 84 0.20 -8.41 -7.01
CA ASP A 84 1.04 -7.40 -7.64
C ASP A 84 0.74 -7.22 -9.14
N THR A 85 0.21 -8.22 -9.81
CA THR A 85 -0.17 -8.14 -11.22
C THR A 85 -1.39 -7.26 -11.47
N TYR A 86 -2.21 -7.03 -10.47
CA TYR A 86 -3.42 -6.17 -10.54
C TYR A 86 -3.16 -4.73 -10.11
N LEU A 87 -1.92 -4.36 -9.74
CA LEU A 87 -1.50 -3.05 -9.27
C LEU A 87 -0.56 -2.39 -10.28
N HIS A 88 -0.48 -1.07 -10.23
CA HIS A 88 0.54 -0.29 -10.93
C HIS A 88 1.77 -0.17 -10.02
N VAL A 89 2.79 -1.00 -10.27
CA VAL A 89 4.04 -1.00 -9.49
C VAL A 89 5.07 -0.14 -10.19
N HIS A 90 5.47 0.97 -9.54
CA HIS A 90 6.45 1.93 -10.03
C HIS A 90 7.78 1.71 -9.33
N TYR A 91 8.87 1.72 -10.10
CA TYR A 91 10.22 1.53 -9.59
C TYR A 91 11.03 2.82 -9.74
N HIS A 92 11.61 3.28 -8.63
CA HIS A 92 12.43 4.49 -8.57
C HIS A 92 13.82 4.11 -8.07
N GLN A 93 14.84 4.46 -8.85
CA GLN A 93 16.23 4.17 -8.46
C GLN A 93 16.70 5.11 -7.37
N THR A 94 16.26 6.37 -7.41
CA THR A 94 16.62 7.42 -6.48
C THR A 94 15.42 7.94 -5.72
N VAL A 95 15.69 8.67 -4.64
CA VAL A 95 14.66 9.39 -3.88
C VAL A 95 14.08 10.51 -4.72
N GLU A 96 14.90 11.20 -5.50
CA GLU A 96 14.51 12.30 -6.39
C GLU A 96 13.51 11.83 -7.44
N ASP A 97 13.76 10.69 -8.11
CA ASP A 97 12.84 10.11 -9.09
C ASP A 97 11.47 9.83 -8.45
N PHE A 98 11.49 9.29 -7.22
CA PHE A 98 10.26 9.02 -6.47
C PHE A 98 9.52 10.31 -6.13
N LEU A 99 10.20 11.30 -5.54
CA LEU A 99 9.58 12.58 -5.15
C LEU A 99 8.99 13.33 -6.35
N GLN A 100 9.67 13.27 -7.49
CA GLN A 100 9.15 13.83 -8.73
C GLN A 100 7.85 13.11 -9.17
N ALA A 101 7.82 11.79 -9.08
CA ALA A 101 6.66 10.99 -9.48
C ALA A 101 5.43 11.21 -8.60
N ILE A 102 5.61 11.63 -7.34
CA ILE A 102 4.51 11.92 -6.40
C ILE A 102 4.25 13.41 -6.22
N THR A 103 4.77 14.26 -7.08
CA THR A 103 4.59 15.73 -6.99
C THR A 103 3.12 16.09 -6.80
N GLY A 104 2.84 16.97 -5.83
CA GLY A 104 1.48 17.39 -5.46
C GLY A 104 0.73 16.45 -4.54
N ARG A 105 1.33 15.34 -4.10
CA ARG A 105 0.75 14.43 -3.10
C ARG A 105 1.43 14.57 -1.75
N PRO A 106 0.68 14.65 -0.64
CA PRO A 106 1.26 14.60 0.69
C PRO A 106 1.95 13.27 0.95
N LEU A 107 3.24 13.31 1.33
CA LEU A 107 4.01 12.15 1.74
C LEU A 107 3.90 11.97 3.25
N ILE A 108 3.29 10.89 3.70
CA ILE A 108 3.10 10.57 5.12
C ILE A 108 3.98 9.36 5.46
N ALA A 109 5.02 9.58 6.23
CA ALA A 109 5.88 8.51 6.72
C ALA A 109 5.19 7.78 7.87
N VAL A 110 5.21 6.44 7.84
CA VAL A 110 4.69 5.59 8.91
C VAL A 110 5.88 4.96 9.62
N ASP A 111 6.33 5.59 10.69
CA ASP A 111 7.51 5.17 11.44
C ASP A 111 7.41 5.61 12.92
N ASN A 112 7.98 4.82 13.82
CA ASN A 112 8.00 5.09 15.26
C ASN A 112 9.27 5.84 15.67
N VAL A 113 9.40 7.07 15.16
CA VAL A 113 10.53 7.95 15.45
C VAL A 113 10.12 9.14 16.30
N ALA A 114 11.08 9.84 16.88
CA ALA A 114 10.82 11.03 17.68
C ALA A 114 10.08 12.09 16.83
N GLY A 115 9.01 12.66 17.38
CA GLY A 115 8.18 13.67 16.72
C GLY A 115 7.06 13.09 15.84
N SER A 116 6.92 11.77 15.75
CA SER A 116 5.76 11.16 15.10
C SER A 116 4.46 11.43 15.87
N GLN A 117 3.36 11.62 15.14
CA GLN A 117 2.03 11.80 15.72
C GLN A 117 1.31 10.44 15.81
N PRO A 118 0.46 10.21 16.84
CA PRO A 118 -0.35 9.00 16.90
C PRO A 118 -1.26 8.86 15.68
N LEU A 119 -1.20 7.73 14.98
CA LEU A 119 -1.95 7.50 13.74
C LEU A 119 -3.45 7.75 13.89
N HIS A 120 -4.04 7.37 15.03
CA HIS A 120 -5.47 7.50 15.29
C HIS A 120 -5.94 8.94 15.51
N LEU A 121 -5.02 9.90 15.74
CA LEU A 121 -5.31 11.33 15.92
C LEU A 121 -5.11 12.15 14.63
N VAL A 122 -4.55 11.56 13.59
CA VAL A 122 -4.20 12.27 12.35
C VAL A 122 -5.29 12.08 11.30
N ALA A 123 -5.78 13.18 10.76
CA ALA A 123 -6.58 13.16 9.54
C ALA A 123 -5.65 12.93 8.34
N LEU A 124 -5.63 11.71 7.83
CA LEU A 124 -4.81 11.34 6.67
C LEU A 124 -5.37 12.01 5.40
N PRO A 125 -4.53 12.68 4.59
CA PRO A 125 -5.01 13.25 3.33
C PRO A 125 -5.58 12.20 2.38
N ARG A 126 -6.66 12.53 1.65
CA ARG A 126 -7.30 11.60 0.70
C ARG A 126 -6.32 11.10 -0.38
N SER A 127 -5.46 11.99 -0.89
CA SER A 127 -4.45 11.67 -1.92
C SER A 127 -3.06 11.39 -1.31
N ALA A 128 -2.99 10.95 -0.07
CA ALA A 128 -1.72 10.65 0.59
C ALA A 128 -0.89 9.58 -0.14
N VAL A 129 0.41 9.66 0.02
CA VAL A 129 1.35 8.55 -0.20
C VAL A 129 1.81 8.07 1.18
N LEU A 130 1.42 6.88 1.61
CA LEU A 130 1.91 6.29 2.86
C LEU A 130 3.25 5.61 2.57
N LEU A 131 4.29 6.06 3.26
CA LEU A 131 5.66 5.56 3.11
C LEU A 131 6.03 4.63 4.26
N PHE A 132 6.57 3.47 3.91
CA PHE A 132 7.04 2.45 4.85
C PHE A 132 8.51 2.17 4.63
N GLY A 133 9.25 1.98 5.71
CA GLY A 133 10.68 1.64 5.70
C GLY A 133 10.92 0.14 5.57
N ALA A 134 12.19 -0.22 5.41
CA ALA A 134 12.64 -1.59 5.49
C ALA A 134 12.69 -2.06 6.97
N GLU A 135 12.50 -3.37 7.19
CA GLU A 135 12.63 -3.96 8.51
C GLU A 135 14.07 -3.80 9.03
N GLY A 136 14.20 -3.28 10.23
CA GLY A 136 15.48 -2.98 10.88
C GLY A 136 15.90 -1.52 10.72
N PRO A 137 16.36 -1.06 9.54
CA PRO A 137 16.81 0.34 9.39
C PRO A 137 15.68 1.38 9.38
N GLY A 138 14.41 0.99 9.18
CA GLY A 138 13.29 1.92 9.06
C GLY A 138 13.33 2.71 7.74
N ILE A 139 12.76 3.91 7.77
CA ILE A 139 12.76 4.86 6.64
C ILE A 139 14.07 5.66 6.65
N ARG A 140 14.69 5.83 5.50
CA ARG A 140 15.90 6.65 5.38
C ARG A 140 15.65 8.10 5.81
N PRO A 141 16.63 8.75 6.52
CA PRO A 141 16.50 10.14 6.97
C PRO A 141 16.10 11.10 5.84
N GLU A 142 16.69 10.94 4.67
CA GLU A 142 16.41 11.75 3.49
C GLU A 142 14.92 11.74 3.08
N LEU A 143 14.22 10.62 3.26
CA LEU A 143 12.79 10.50 2.99
C LEU A 143 11.94 11.04 4.14
N LEU A 144 12.41 10.87 5.40
CA LEU A 144 11.74 11.45 6.58
C LEU A 144 11.73 12.98 6.53
N GLU A 145 12.85 13.59 6.12
CA GLU A 145 12.98 15.06 5.97
C GLU A 145 12.05 15.63 4.89
N ARG A 146 11.68 14.82 3.91
CA ARG A 146 10.77 15.20 2.82
C ARG A 146 9.30 14.86 3.09
N ALA A 147 9.03 14.13 4.19
CA ALA A 147 7.67 13.78 4.57
C ALA A 147 6.90 15.04 5.02
N THR A 148 5.65 15.14 4.56
CA THR A 148 4.71 16.19 5.00
C THR A 148 4.28 15.98 6.45
N GLY A 149 4.32 14.73 6.92
CA GLY A 149 4.02 14.33 8.29
C GLY A 149 4.55 12.95 8.58
N ILE A 150 4.76 12.66 9.85
CA ILE A 150 5.20 11.35 10.33
C ILE A 150 4.17 10.85 11.34
N VAL A 151 3.67 9.65 11.15
CA VAL A 151 2.70 9.02 12.03
C VAL A 151 3.24 7.71 12.60
N ALA A 152 2.86 7.40 13.83
CA ALA A 152 3.23 6.15 14.50
C ALA A 152 1.98 5.39 14.96
N ILE A 153 2.08 4.07 14.94
CA ILE A 153 1.13 3.19 15.61
C ILE A 153 1.61 3.01 17.04
N GLU A 154 0.76 3.36 17.99
CA GLU A 154 1.10 3.27 19.41
C GLU A 154 1.32 1.83 19.84
N GLN A 155 2.32 1.64 20.68
CA GLN A 155 2.73 0.33 21.15
C GLN A 155 2.80 0.35 22.69
N PHE A 156 2.08 -0.55 23.32
CA PHE A 156 1.96 -0.63 24.79
C PHE A 156 2.69 -1.85 25.38
N GLY A 157 3.35 -2.63 24.55
CA GLY A 157 4.10 -3.80 24.95
C GLY A 157 5.61 -3.54 25.08
N SER A 158 6.39 -4.60 25.14
CA SER A 158 7.84 -4.56 25.28
C SER A 158 8.61 -4.45 23.95
N THR A 159 7.95 -4.62 22.82
CA THR A 159 8.59 -4.54 21.50
C THR A 159 8.84 -3.09 21.09
N ARG A 160 9.93 -2.88 20.34
CA ARG A 160 10.27 -1.55 19.82
C ARG A 160 9.51 -1.19 18.55
N SER A 161 9.09 -2.19 17.79
CA SER A 161 8.43 -1.98 16.49
C SER A 161 7.48 -3.10 16.19
N LEU A 162 6.45 -2.78 15.41
CA LEU A 162 5.62 -3.77 14.72
C LEU A 162 6.33 -4.29 13.48
N ASN A 163 5.97 -5.50 13.05
CA ASN A 163 6.31 -5.96 11.71
C ASN A 163 5.78 -4.96 10.67
N VAL A 164 6.60 -4.55 9.71
CA VAL A 164 6.26 -3.49 8.74
C VAL A 164 5.05 -3.85 7.87
N GLY A 165 4.85 -5.13 7.53
CA GLY A 165 3.67 -5.57 6.78
C GLY A 165 2.38 -5.42 7.59
N VAL A 166 2.45 -5.63 8.92
CA VAL A 166 1.34 -5.41 9.85
C VAL A 166 1.08 -3.92 10.00
N ALA A 167 2.12 -3.12 10.23
CA ALA A 167 2.01 -1.67 10.35
C ALA A 167 1.39 -1.05 9.09
N ALA A 168 1.80 -1.51 7.92
CA ALA A 168 1.23 -1.07 6.64
C ALA A 168 -0.26 -1.42 6.51
N GLY A 169 -0.66 -2.62 6.93
CA GLY A 169 -2.08 -3.03 6.95
C GLY A 169 -2.91 -2.12 7.85
N ILE A 170 -2.42 -1.82 9.05
CA ILE A 170 -3.10 -0.93 10.02
C ILE A 170 -3.22 0.50 9.45
N ALA A 171 -2.14 1.07 8.93
CA ALA A 171 -2.15 2.43 8.39
C ALA A 171 -3.06 2.59 7.17
N MET A 172 -3.04 1.61 6.26
CA MET A 172 -3.97 1.59 5.12
C MET A 172 -5.42 1.45 5.57
N TYR A 173 -5.70 0.60 6.57
CA TYR A 173 -7.06 0.46 7.10
C TYR A 173 -7.53 1.73 7.81
N ALA A 174 -6.67 2.43 8.55
CA ALA A 174 -6.99 3.74 9.13
C ALA A 174 -7.41 4.75 8.05
N TRP A 175 -6.70 4.79 6.92
CA TRP A 175 -7.11 5.60 5.77
C TRP A 175 -8.46 5.16 5.19
N VAL A 176 -8.68 3.84 5.03
CA VAL A 176 -9.97 3.29 4.54
C VAL A 176 -11.12 3.68 5.45
N GLN A 177 -10.92 3.61 6.78
CA GLN A 177 -11.92 4.06 7.75
C GLN A 177 -12.29 5.52 7.52
N GLN A 178 -11.31 6.41 7.34
CA GLN A 178 -11.55 7.85 7.18
C GLN A 178 -12.20 8.22 5.84
N HIS A 179 -11.96 7.45 4.77
CA HIS A 179 -12.30 7.88 3.41
C HIS A 179 -13.26 6.98 2.65
N ARG A 180 -13.59 5.80 3.20
CA ARG A 180 -14.49 4.84 2.55
C ARG A 180 -15.62 4.32 3.45
N LEU A 181 -15.37 4.14 4.75
CA LEU A 181 -16.34 3.52 5.64
C LEU A 181 -17.20 4.51 6.40
N TYR A 182 -16.73 5.75 6.62
CA TYR A 182 -17.47 6.76 7.37
C TYR A 182 -18.20 7.78 6.48
N LEU A 183 -18.01 7.74 5.16
CA LEU A 183 -18.71 8.64 4.24
C LEU A 183 -20.22 8.34 4.11
N ASP A 184 -20.67 7.15 4.51
CA ASP A 184 -22.08 6.72 4.42
C ASP A 184 -22.86 6.90 5.73
N ARG A 185 -22.37 7.74 6.67
CA ARG A 185 -23.00 7.94 7.98
C ARG A 185 -23.57 9.35 8.21
N GLU A 186 -23.70 10.15 7.15
CA GLU A 186 -24.43 11.44 7.16
C GLU A 186 -25.84 11.29 6.59
#